data_8f19c969c4c386394e762582021d6f71
#
_entry.id   8f19c969c4c386394e762582021d6f71
#
_cell.length_a   1.000
_cell.length_b   1.000
_cell.length_c   1.000
_cell.angle_alpha   90.00
_cell.angle_beta   90.00
_cell.angle_gamma   90.00
#
_symmetry.space_group_name_H-M   'P 1'
#
loop_
_entity.id
_entity.type
_entity.pdbx_description
1 polymer ?
#
loop_
_entity_poly.entity_id
_entity_poly.type
_entity_poly.pdbx_seq_one_letter_code
_entity_poly.pdbx_strand_id
1 'polypeptide(L)'
;SAINDNSVFNMDFIKNNLKKLKAKIMGIFKKTRIVYMGTPEFAVAPLDELIRTGHEIVGVVTVADKASGRGLKINESAVKKYAVEHNIPVLQPVSLKDPEFLEALKAWKPDMFVVVAFRMLPKVVWEIPRLGTFNLHAALLPQYRGAAPINWAVINGDKATGVTTFMIDEG
;
A
#
# COMPACT_ATOMS: atom_id res chain seq x y z
N SER A 1 16.77 -58.37 -31.44
CA SER A 1 16.54 -57.00 -31.85
C SER A 1 16.81 -56.09 -30.65
N ALA A 2 17.95 -55.41 -30.67
CA ALA A 2 18.30 -54.42 -29.68
C ALA A 2 17.42 -53.19 -29.90
N ILE A 3 16.56 -52.90 -28.97
CA ILE A 3 15.88 -51.62 -28.88
C ILE A 3 16.94 -50.63 -28.38
N ASN A 4 17.47 -49.85 -29.32
CA ASN A 4 18.37 -48.76 -29.00
C ASN A 4 17.50 -47.58 -28.50
N ASP A 5 17.22 -47.58 -27.22
CA ASP A 5 16.53 -46.49 -26.54
C ASP A 5 17.56 -45.42 -26.21
N ASN A 6 18.05 -44.75 -27.23
CA ASN A 6 18.77 -43.51 -27.09
C ASN A 6 17.77 -42.37 -26.94
N SER A 7 16.99 -42.40 -25.86
CA SER A 7 16.40 -41.20 -25.33
C SER A 7 17.54 -40.37 -24.75
N VAL A 8 18.23 -39.64 -25.62
CA VAL A 8 19.22 -38.65 -25.22
C VAL A 8 18.45 -37.62 -24.39
N PHE A 9 18.55 -37.73 -23.06
CA PHE A 9 18.13 -36.71 -22.14
C PHE A 9 18.91 -35.43 -22.47
N ASN A 10 18.30 -34.58 -23.30
CA ASN A 10 18.94 -33.34 -23.69
C ASN A 10 18.89 -32.40 -22.48
N MET A 11 19.97 -32.40 -21.71
CA MET A 11 20.11 -31.54 -20.50
C MET A 11 19.91 -30.07 -20.83
N ASP A 12 20.24 -29.63 -22.05
CA ASP A 12 20.04 -28.22 -22.44
C ASP A 12 18.56 -27.93 -22.66
N PHE A 13 17.79 -28.86 -23.22
CA PHE A 13 16.33 -28.74 -23.32
C PHE A 13 15.68 -28.63 -21.91
N ILE A 14 16.11 -29.50 -20.99
CA ILE A 14 15.61 -29.49 -19.62
C ILE A 14 15.97 -28.14 -18.89
N LYS A 15 17.22 -27.71 -18.99
CA LYS A 15 17.69 -26.44 -18.44
C LYS A 15 16.91 -25.24 -18.99
N ASN A 16 16.67 -25.23 -20.31
CA ASN A 16 15.92 -24.15 -20.95
C ASN A 16 14.45 -24.12 -20.51
N ASN A 17 13.82 -25.28 -20.36
CA ASN A 17 12.46 -25.39 -19.90
C ASN A 17 12.33 -25.01 -18.40
N LEU A 18 13.28 -25.42 -17.56
CA LEU A 18 13.34 -25.00 -16.16
C LEU A 18 13.54 -23.50 -16.03
N LYS A 19 14.39 -22.90 -16.89
CA LYS A 19 14.59 -21.45 -16.90
C LYS A 19 13.32 -20.71 -17.31
N LYS A 20 12.60 -21.17 -18.33
CA LYS A 20 11.30 -20.61 -18.75
C LYS A 20 10.24 -20.76 -17.67
N LEU A 21 10.17 -21.93 -17.02
CA LEU A 21 9.25 -22.19 -15.93
C LEU A 21 9.54 -21.28 -14.74
N LYS A 22 10.81 -21.13 -14.37
CA LYS A 22 11.25 -20.21 -13.30
C LYS A 22 10.86 -18.77 -13.61
N ALA A 23 11.09 -18.31 -14.85
CA ALA A 23 10.71 -16.96 -15.27
C ALA A 23 9.18 -16.75 -15.22
N LYS A 24 8.40 -17.77 -15.64
CA LYS A 24 6.93 -17.74 -15.57
C LYS A 24 6.44 -17.71 -14.12
N ILE A 25 7.03 -18.54 -13.25
CA ILE A 25 6.73 -18.56 -11.82
C ILE A 25 7.08 -17.20 -11.17
N MET A 26 8.26 -16.64 -11.47
CA MET A 26 8.67 -15.33 -10.99
C MET A 26 7.74 -14.22 -11.49
N GLY A 27 7.20 -14.33 -12.73
CA GLY A 27 6.21 -13.40 -13.26
C GLY A 27 4.85 -13.49 -12.53
N ILE A 28 4.43 -14.71 -12.15
CA ILE A 28 3.19 -14.95 -11.39
C ILE A 28 3.34 -14.46 -9.94
N PHE A 29 4.50 -14.66 -9.33
CA PHE A 29 4.82 -14.25 -7.95
C PHE A 29 5.53 -12.89 -7.87
N LYS A 30 5.46 -12.08 -8.94
CA LYS A 30 5.93 -10.71 -8.86
C LYS A 30 5.19 -10.00 -7.72
N LYS A 31 5.94 -9.50 -6.74
CA LYS A 31 5.36 -8.78 -5.60
C LYS A 31 4.54 -7.59 -6.08
N THR A 32 3.35 -7.47 -5.55
CA THR A 32 2.50 -6.30 -5.74
C THR A 32 3.20 -5.07 -5.16
N ARG A 33 3.32 -4.03 -5.97
CA ARG A 33 3.91 -2.75 -5.56
C ARG A 33 2.85 -1.89 -4.91
N ILE A 34 2.97 -1.69 -3.61
CA ILE A 34 1.99 -0.97 -2.80
C ILE A 34 2.50 0.42 -2.46
N VAL A 35 1.67 1.42 -2.67
CA VAL A 35 1.82 2.74 -2.05
C VAL A 35 0.85 2.85 -0.89
N TYR A 36 1.36 3.19 0.28
CA TYR A 36 0.59 3.33 1.50
C TYR A 36 0.30 4.80 1.78
N MET A 37 -0.95 5.14 2.06
CA MET A 37 -1.39 6.50 2.37
C MET A 37 -2.03 6.54 3.75
N GLY A 38 -1.46 7.33 4.64
CA GLY A 38 -1.96 7.44 6.01
C GLY A 38 -1.27 8.56 6.78
N THR A 39 -1.81 8.91 7.93
CA THR A 39 -1.30 10.03 8.73
C THR A 39 -1.17 9.70 10.22
N PRO A 40 -2.23 9.29 10.96
CA PRO A 40 -2.19 9.18 12.41
C PRO A 40 -1.42 7.95 12.90
N GLU A 41 -1.18 7.91 14.20
CA GLU A 41 -0.48 6.81 14.88
C GLU A 41 -1.09 5.43 14.60
N PHE A 42 -2.42 5.32 14.64
CA PHE A 42 -3.06 4.03 14.40
C PHE A 42 -2.92 3.52 12.94
N ALA A 43 -2.50 4.37 12.01
CA ALA A 43 -2.18 3.96 10.64
C ALA A 43 -0.79 3.31 10.53
N VAL A 44 0.04 3.39 11.57
CA VAL A 44 1.38 2.76 11.58
C VAL A 44 1.28 1.25 11.70
N ALA A 45 0.41 0.72 12.55
CA ALA A 45 0.30 -0.71 12.79
C ALA A 45 -0.06 -1.52 11.51
N PRO A 46 -1.04 -1.12 10.68
CA PRO A 46 -1.29 -1.80 9.42
C PRO A 46 -0.12 -1.74 8.44
N LEU A 47 0.59 -0.63 8.39
CA LEU A 47 1.80 -0.48 7.55
C LEU A 47 2.90 -1.44 8.00
N ASP A 48 3.17 -1.49 9.29
CA ASP A 48 4.13 -2.41 9.89
C ASP A 48 3.77 -3.86 9.58
N GLU A 49 2.52 -4.25 9.71
CA GLU A 49 2.05 -5.59 9.42
C GLU A 49 2.21 -5.97 7.94
N LEU A 50 1.92 -5.05 7.02
CA LEU A 50 2.16 -5.28 5.59
C LEU A 50 3.63 -5.56 5.30
N ILE A 51 4.54 -4.81 5.92
CA ILE A 51 5.99 -5.01 5.75
C ILE A 51 6.44 -6.33 6.38
N ARG A 52 6.01 -6.62 7.60
CA ARG A 52 6.36 -7.88 8.31
C ARG A 52 5.89 -9.13 7.56
N THR A 53 4.76 -9.06 6.87
CA THR A 53 4.21 -10.16 6.07
C THR A 53 4.80 -10.25 4.66
N GLY A 54 5.82 -9.46 4.37
CA GLY A 54 6.61 -9.56 3.13
C GLY A 54 6.04 -8.80 1.94
N HIS A 55 5.10 -7.87 2.15
CA HIS A 55 4.60 -7.02 1.08
C HIS A 55 5.59 -5.91 0.74
N GLU A 56 5.65 -5.53 -0.54
CA GLU A 56 6.54 -4.48 -1.03
C GLU A 56 5.85 -3.11 -0.96
N ILE A 57 6.27 -2.29 -0.01
CA ILE A 57 5.84 -0.90 0.10
C ILE A 57 6.86 -0.03 -0.63
N VAL A 58 6.48 0.47 -1.79
CA VAL A 58 7.38 1.26 -2.65
C VAL A 58 7.40 2.73 -2.28
N GLY A 59 6.43 3.21 -1.54
CA GLY A 59 6.37 4.57 -1.08
C GLY A 59 5.20 4.81 -0.11
N VAL A 60 5.29 5.91 0.59
CA VAL A 60 4.30 6.39 1.56
C VAL A 60 3.87 7.80 1.17
N VAL A 61 2.57 8.05 1.20
CA VAL A 61 2.00 9.38 1.08
C VAL A 61 1.37 9.77 2.41
N THR A 62 1.74 10.91 2.93
CA THR A 62 1.24 11.41 4.21
C THR A 62 1.04 12.92 4.16
N VAL A 63 0.45 13.49 5.20
CA VAL A 63 0.21 14.92 5.30
C VAL A 63 1.53 15.68 5.39
N ALA A 64 1.54 16.93 4.88
CA ALA A 64 2.68 17.81 5.00
C ALA A 64 3.02 18.11 6.48
N ASP A 65 4.30 18.28 6.75
CA ASP A 65 4.77 18.70 8.07
C ASP A 65 4.17 20.06 8.45
N LYS A 66 3.85 20.22 9.72
CA LYS A 66 3.30 21.46 10.23
C LYS A 66 4.20 22.03 11.31
N ALA A 67 4.50 23.32 11.19
CA ALA A 67 5.09 24.06 12.29
C ALA A 67 4.03 24.27 13.39
N SER A 68 4.32 23.91 14.62
CA SER A 68 3.41 24.08 15.74
C SER A 68 4.12 24.58 17.01
N GLY A 69 3.40 25.35 17.81
CA GLY A 69 3.82 25.82 19.11
C GLY A 69 4.79 27.00 19.10
N ARG A 70 5.10 27.48 20.30
CA ARG A 70 6.11 28.52 20.52
C ARG A 70 7.49 27.93 20.23
N GLY A 71 8.18 28.46 19.23
CA GLY A 71 9.50 27.97 18.76
C GLY A 71 9.46 27.18 17.44
N LEU A 72 8.33 27.13 16.75
CA LEU A 72 8.19 26.56 15.39
C LEU A 72 8.76 25.12 15.25
N LYS A 73 8.51 24.29 16.25
CA LYS A 73 8.87 22.88 16.16
C LYS A 73 8.10 22.20 15.02
N ILE A 74 8.82 21.57 14.12
CA ILE A 74 8.22 20.83 13.01
C ILE A 74 7.54 19.57 13.55
N ASN A 75 6.25 19.42 13.24
CA ASN A 75 5.47 18.25 13.63
C ASN A 75 5.28 17.34 12.41
N GLU A 76 5.91 16.19 12.45
CA GLU A 76 5.82 15.14 11.43
C GLU A 76 4.72 14.14 11.77
N SER A 77 4.04 13.58 10.76
CA SER A 77 3.07 12.51 10.99
C SER A 77 3.76 11.25 11.53
N ALA A 78 3.02 10.44 12.28
CA ALA A 78 3.51 9.15 12.78
C ALA A 78 3.90 8.21 11.62
N VAL A 79 3.13 8.22 10.53
CA VAL A 79 3.41 7.43 9.34
C VAL A 79 4.69 7.90 8.64
N LYS A 80 4.95 9.22 8.59
CA LYS A 80 6.22 9.74 8.07
C LYS A 80 7.41 9.24 8.87
N LYS A 81 7.35 9.36 10.20
CA LYS A 81 8.44 8.91 11.09
C LYS A 81 8.76 7.45 10.87
N TYR A 82 7.74 6.61 10.81
CA TYR A 82 7.89 5.18 10.53
C TYR A 82 8.55 4.94 9.17
N ALA A 83 8.07 5.60 8.12
CA ALA A 83 8.60 5.44 6.76
C ALA A 83 10.08 5.84 6.68
N VAL A 84 10.46 6.95 7.30
CA VAL A 84 11.88 7.42 7.36
C VAL A 84 12.76 6.40 8.10
N GLU A 85 12.32 5.87 9.23
CA GLU A 85 13.05 4.85 9.99
C GLU A 85 13.25 3.56 9.20
N HIS A 86 12.33 3.23 8.29
CA HIS A 86 12.38 2.02 7.46
C HIS A 86 12.90 2.28 6.04
N ASN A 87 13.46 3.46 5.78
CA ASN A 87 14.00 3.87 4.47
C ASN A 87 12.99 3.76 3.32
N ILE A 88 11.72 4.05 3.60
CA ILE A 88 10.66 4.08 2.61
C ILE A 88 10.53 5.51 2.07
N PRO A 89 10.51 5.72 0.74
CA PRO A 89 10.29 7.04 0.15
C PRO A 89 8.97 7.66 0.59
N VAL A 90 8.95 8.96 0.84
CA VAL A 90 7.78 9.70 1.33
C VAL A 90 7.44 10.84 0.38
N LEU A 91 6.15 10.99 0.07
CA LEU A 91 5.57 12.16 -0.58
C LEU A 91 4.58 12.85 0.37
N GLN A 92 4.67 14.18 0.44
CA GLN A 92 3.87 15.00 1.34
C GLN A 92 3.17 16.14 0.57
N PRO A 93 2.23 15.81 -0.34
CA PRO A 93 1.61 16.83 -1.17
C PRO A 93 0.72 17.77 -0.36
N VAL A 94 0.79 19.06 -0.64
CA VAL A 94 -0.19 20.04 -0.16
C VAL A 94 -1.50 19.85 -0.92
N SER A 95 -1.43 19.75 -2.24
CA SER A 95 -2.56 19.43 -3.10
C SER A 95 -2.40 18.04 -3.72
N LEU A 96 -3.42 17.21 -3.62
CA LEU A 96 -3.46 15.89 -4.26
C LEU A 96 -3.63 15.96 -5.78
N LYS A 97 -3.91 17.14 -6.32
CA LYS A 97 -4.03 17.40 -7.76
C LYS A 97 -2.77 18.03 -8.36
N ASP A 98 -1.74 18.25 -7.55
CA ASP A 98 -0.47 18.82 -8.01
C ASP A 98 0.15 17.92 -9.08
N PRO A 99 0.45 18.43 -10.29
CA PRO A 99 1.08 17.66 -11.35
C PRO A 99 2.41 17.01 -10.96
N GLU A 100 3.27 17.69 -10.21
CA GLU A 100 4.54 17.13 -9.75
C GLU A 100 4.34 15.95 -8.81
N PHE A 101 3.36 16.04 -7.90
CA PHE A 101 2.99 14.94 -7.03
C PHE A 101 2.47 13.74 -7.83
N LEU A 102 1.58 13.96 -8.78
CA LEU A 102 1.02 12.89 -9.62
C LEU A 102 2.12 12.17 -10.43
N GLU A 103 3.05 12.92 -11.00
CA GLU A 103 4.19 12.35 -11.73
C GLU A 103 5.12 11.53 -10.79
N ALA A 104 5.44 12.05 -9.61
CA ALA A 104 6.25 11.35 -8.63
C ALA A 104 5.56 10.06 -8.15
N LEU A 105 4.25 10.10 -7.93
CA LEU A 105 3.45 8.95 -7.53
C LEU A 105 3.43 7.86 -8.62
N LYS A 106 3.22 8.26 -9.87
CA LYS A 106 3.27 7.35 -11.03
C LYS A 106 4.66 6.75 -11.25
N ALA A 107 5.72 7.50 -10.96
CA ALA A 107 7.10 7.04 -11.09
C ALA A 107 7.42 5.86 -10.16
N TRP A 108 6.70 5.71 -9.05
CA TRP A 108 6.80 4.54 -8.19
C TRP A 108 6.21 3.26 -8.81
N LYS A 109 5.50 3.38 -9.93
CA LYS A 109 4.83 2.26 -10.62
C LYS A 109 3.97 1.42 -9.69
N PRO A 110 3.01 2.04 -9.00
CA PRO A 110 2.18 1.34 -8.02
C PRO A 110 1.23 0.36 -8.70
N ASP A 111 1.09 -0.83 -8.13
CA ASP A 111 0.06 -1.79 -8.52
C ASP A 111 -1.23 -1.59 -7.70
N MET A 112 -1.09 -1.13 -6.46
CA MET A 112 -2.19 -0.97 -5.52
C MET A 112 -1.93 0.21 -4.59
N PHE A 113 -2.98 0.92 -4.21
CA PHE A 113 -2.96 1.84 -3.08
C PHE A 113 -3.69 1.24 -1.89
N VAL A 114 -3.10 1.39 -0.71
CA VAL A 114 -3.72 1.08 0.57
C VAL A 114 -3.84 2.38 1.36
N VAL A 115 -5.06 2.76 1.70
CA VAL A 115 -5.39 4.03 2.37
C VAL A 115 -5.91 3.75 3.76
N VAL A 116 -5.30 4.37 4.76
CA VAL A 116 -5.71 4.25 6.16
C VAL A 116 -5.71 5.62 6.80
N ALA A 117 -6.88 6.14 7.13
CA ALA A 117 -7.04 7.45 7.76
C ALA A 117 -6.26 8.57 7.03
N PHE A 118 -6.61 8.78 5.79
CA PHE A 118 -6.05 9.81 4.94
C PHE A 118 -7.15 10.71 4.36
N ARG A 119 -6.76 11.80 3.71
CA ARG A 119 -7.70 12.70 3.01
C ARG A 119 -8.48 11.95 1.93
N MET A 120 -9.67 12.46 1.61
CA MET A 120 -10.42 11.97 0.44
C MET A 120 -9.57 12.12 -0.83
N LEU A 121 -9.43 11.03 -1.56
CA LEU A 121 -8.63 11.00 -2.78
C LEU A 121 -9.48 11.45 -3.97
N PRO A 122 -8.99 12.41 -4.79
CA PRO A 122 -9.64 12.72 -6.05
C PRO A 122 -9.44 11.58 -7.06
N LYS A 123 -10.31 11.52 -8.06
CA LYS A 123 -10.27 10.47 -9.09
C LYS A 123 -8.91 10.33 -9.76
N VAL A 124 -8.26 11.44 -10.09
CA VAL A 124 -6.93 11.46 -10.71
C VAL A 124 -5.85 10.75 -9.89
N VAL A 125 -6.07 10.53 -8.60
CA VAL A 125 -5.18 9.77 -7.72
C VAL A 125 -5.62 8.32 -7.62
N TRP A 126 -6.86 8.07 -7.18
CA TRP A 126 -7.26 6.70 -6.87
C TRP A 126 -7.39 5.78 -8.10
N GLU A 127 -7.48 6.34 -9.30
CA GLU A 127 -7.50 5.56 -10.55
C GLU A 127 -6.10 5.15 -11.06
N ILE A 128 -5.00 5.64 -10.45
CA ILE A 128 -3.65 5.36 -10.92
C ILE A 128 -3.28 3.87 -10.85
N PRO A 129 -3.49 3.15 -9.74
CA PRO A 129 -3.02 1.78 -9.63
C PRO A 129 -3.92 0.80 -10.38
N ARG A 130 -3.32 -0.13 -11.13
CA ARG A 130 -4.08 -1.11 -11.95
C ARG A 130 -4.95 -2.05 -11.14
N LEU A 131 -4.57 -2.36 -9.89
CA LEU A 131 -5.35 -3.22 -8.98
C LEU A 131 -6.34 -2.44 -8.13
N GLY A 132 -6.34 -1.12 -8.24
CA GLY A 132 -7.26 -0.25 -7.53
C GLY A 132 -6.73 0.27 -6.20
N THR A 133 -7.59 1.03 -5.55
CA THR A 133 -7.31 1.69 -4.27
C THR A 133 -8.21 1.10 -3.20
N PHE A 134 -7.60 0.61 -2.14
CA PHE A 134 -8.29 0.00 -1.00
C PHE A 134 -8.24 0.93 0.19
N ASN A 135 -9.39 1.18 0.81
CA ASN A 135 -9.48 1.90 2.07
C ASN A 135 -9.71 0.91 3.22
N LEU A 136 -8.90 1.03 4.25
CA LEU A 136 -9.05 0.30 5.49
C LEU A 136 -9.72 1.22 6.52
N HIS A 137 -10.98 0.95 6.81
CA HIS A 137 -11.80 1.75 7.71
C HIS A 137 -11.89 1.07 9.08
N ALA A 138 -11.53 1.82 10.14
CA ALA A 138 -11.48 1.28 11.50
C ALA A 138 -12.88 1.22 12.15
N ALA A 139 -13.83 0.61 11.46
CA ALA A 139 -15.17 0.32 11.97
C ALA A 139 -15.81 -0.82 11.18
N LEU A 140 -16.80 -1.48 11.79
CA LEU A 140 -17.69 -2.38 11.10
C LEU A 140 -18.76 -1.56 10.37
N LEU A 141 -18.67 -1.48 9.04
CA LEU A 141 -19.70 -0.82 8.24
C LEU A 141 -21.02 -1.62 8.26
N PRO A 142 -22.19 -0.96 8.22
CA PRO A 142 -22.42 0.45 7.92
C PRO A 142 -22.31 1.42 9.11
N GLN A 143 -22.03 0.93 10.31
CA GLN A 143 -21.84 1.80 11.47
C GLN A 143 -20.60 2.69 11.30
N TYR A 144 -20.65 3.89 11.90
CA TYR A 144 -19.51 4.82 11.95
C TYR A 144 -18.90 5.19 10.58
N ARG A 145 -19.73 5.39 9.57
CA ARG A 145 -19.29 6.00 8.32
C ARG A 145 -18.78 7.42 8.59
N GLY A 146 -17.68 7.77 7.93
CA GLY A 146 -17.10 9.12 8.04
C GLY A 146 -15.86 9.19 8.93
N ALA A 147 -15.60 10.37 9.48
CA ALA A 147 -14.38 10.64 10.24
C ALA A 147 -14.44 10.08 11.66
N ALA A 148 -13.25 9.71 12.19
CA ALA A 148 -13.03 9.31 13.57
C ALA A 148 -13.91 8.15 14.09
N PRO A 149 -14.06 7.02 13.38
CA PRO A 149 -14.95 5.93 13.77
C PRO A 149 -14.59 5.32 15.14
N ILE A 150 -13.31 5.24 15.49
CA ILE A 150 -12.85 4.72 16.78
C ILE A 150 -13.36 5.61 17.94
N ASN A 151 -13.28 6.94 17.78
CA ASN A 151 -13.75 7.86 18.79
C ASN A 151 -15.26 7.71 19.03
N TRP A 152 -16.05 7.54 17.97
CA TRP A 152 -17.49 7.32 18.09
C TRP A 152 -17.84 6.00 18.76
N ALA A 153 -17.09 4.92 18.45
CA ALA A 153 -17.28 3.64 19.12
C ALA A 153 -17.02 3.74 20.63
N VAL A 154 -15.99 4.46 21.04
CA VAL A 154 -15.68 4.72 22.46
C VAL A 154 -16.76 5.59 23.13
N ILE A 155 -17.20 6.66 22.48
CA ILE A 155 -18.24 7.55 23.02
C ILE A 155 -19.57 6.80 23.21
N ASN A 156 -19.91 5.90 22.28
CA ASN A 156 -21.14 5.11 22.38
C ASN A 156 -21.02 3.90 23.32
N GLY A 157 -19.84 3.66 23.90
CA GLY A 157 -19.62 2.56 24.83
C GLY A 157 -19.65 1.18 24.17
N ASP A 158 -19.31 1.09 22.90
CA ASP A 158 -19.27 -0.18 22.18
C ASP A 158 -18.21 -1.12 22.78
N LYS A 159 -18.61 -2.34 23.04
CA LYS A 159 -17.71 -3.36 23.60
C LYS A 159 -16.76 -3.97 22.57
N ALA A 160 -17.07 -3.82 21.29
CA ALA A 160 -16.27 -4.30 20.18
C ALA A 160 -16.48 -3.39 18.96
N THR A 161 -15.42 -3.20 18.20
CA THR A 161 -15.46 -2.62 16.86
C THR A 161 -14.59 -3.49 15.94
N GLY A 162 -14.56 -3.15 14.68
CA GLY A 162 -13.79 -3.92 13.70
C GLY A 162 -13.13 -3.05 12.68
N VAL A 163 -12.65 -3.70 11.63
CA VAL A 163 -12.05 -3.05 10.47
C VAL A 163 -12.78 -3.52 9.23
N THR A 164 -13.17 -2.59 8.38
CA THR A 164 -13.76 -2.88 7.08
C THR A 164 -12.82 -2.40 5.98
N THR A 165 -12.60 -3.24 4.99
CA THR A 165 -11.87 -2.86 3.78
C THR A 165 -12.83 -2.75 2.61
N PHE A 166 -12.65 -1.73 1.78
CA PHE A 166 -13.44 -1.55 0.56
C PHE A 166 -12.60 -0.87 -0.52
N MET A 167 -12.98 -1.12 -1.77
CA MET A 167 -12.40 -0.43 -2.90
C MET A 167 -12.99 0.97 -3.04
N ILE A 168 -12.16 1.92 -3.39
CA ILE A 168 -12.59 3.27 -3.74
C ILE A 168 -12.93 3.26 -5.24
N ASP A 169 -14.14 3.67 -5.57
CA ASP A 169 -14.65 3.83 -6.93
C ASP A 169 -15.50 5.11 -7.04
N GLU A 170 -16.16 5.27 -8.15
CA GLU A 170 -17.06 6.43 -8.39
C GLU A 170 -18.36 6.37 -7.59
N GLY A 171 -18.63 5.28 -6.87
CA GLY A 171 -19.66 5.02 -5.85
C GLY A 171 -21.07 5.15 -6.25
#